data_68038167a449f4f1c8a2178377297324
#
_entry.id   68038167a449f4f1c8a2178377297324
#
_cell.length_a   1.000
_cell.length_b   1.000
_cell.length_c   1.000
_cell.angle_alpha   90.00
_cell.angle_beta   90.00
_cell.angle_gamma   90.00
#
_symmetry.space_group_name_H-M   'P 1'
#
loop_
_entity.id
_entity.type
_entity.pdbx_description
1 polymer ?
#
loop_
_entity_poly.entity_id
_entity_poly.type
_entity_poly.pdbx_seq_one_letter_code
_entity_poly.pdbx_strand_id
1 'polypeptide(L)'
;MQVSTRAQVITRRTYNRPTSDDGKQFETWEQTIARVTEHQRWLWERAAARPLVPNEIKELNDLKQLMLDRKVLMAGRTLWLGGTPVAQTREASQFNCSFTHVETVYDVVDVLWLLLQGCGVGFKPIVGTLNGFSKTIKNIRVVKSQRTAKGGNEQNVEIWDATTKTWTIKVGDSAEAWAKSIGKLLAGKYPADTLVLDFSELRPAGER
;
A
#
# COMPACT_ATOMS: atom_id res chain seq x y z
N MET A 1 15.73 -8.15 31.11
CA MET A 1 16.05 -6.69 31.12
C MET A 1 14.78 -5.93 31.47
N GLN A 2 14.81 -4.98 32.42
CA GLN A 2 13.64 -4.18 32.76
C GLN A 2 13.39 -3.16 31.64
N VAL A 3 12.23 -3.25 31.02
CA VAL A 3 11.84 -2.35 29.91
C VAL A 3 11.38 -1.02 30.48
N SER A 4 11.94 0.11 29.99
CA SER A 4 11.53 1.43 30.45
C SER A 4 10.07 1.73 30.08
N THR A 5 9.40 2.57 30.87
CA THR A 5 8.03 3.02 30.61
C THR A 5 7.90 3.63 29.21
N ARG A 6 8.90 4.42 28.79
CA ARG A 6 8.93 5.02 27.43
C ARG A 6 8.92 3.94 26.34
N ALA A 7 9.74 2.90 26.48
CA ALA A 7 9.79 1.79 25.53
C ALA A 7 8.47 1.01 25.49
N GLN A 8 7.81 0.81 26.63
CA GLN A 8 6.50 0.16 26.70
C GLN A 8 5.43 0.99 25.96
N VAL A 9 5.39 2.30 26.20
CA VAL A 9 4.43 3.21 25.54
C VAL A 9 4.64 3.22 24.03
N ILE A 10 5.90 3.34 23.56
CA ILE A 10 6.21 3.34 22.13
C ILE A 10 5.82 2.00 21.51
N THR A 11 6.20 0.88 22.12
CA THR A 11 5.86 -0.46 21.61
C THR A 11 4.35 -0.63 21.45
N ARG A 12 3.58 -0.28 22.50
CA ARG A 12 2.12 -0.41 22.47
C ARG A 12 1.46 0.48 21.42
N ARG A 13 1.90 1.72 21.28
CA ARG A 13 1.27 2.69 20.35
C ARG A 13 1.65 2.48 18.90
N THR A 14 2.82 1.89 18.63
CA THR A 14 3.39 1.84 17.28
C THR A 14 3.40 0.45 16.67
N TYR A 15 3.69 -0.59 17.46
CA TYR A 15 3.98 -1.92 16.92
C TYR A 15 2.98 -3.00 17.31
N ASN A 16 2.42 -2.91 18.53
CA ASN A 16 1.41 -3.87 18.97
C ASN A 16 0.09 -3.61 18.25
N ARG A 17 -0.47 -4.63 17.64
CA ARG A 17 -1.75 -4.53 16.93
C ARG A 17 -2.91 -4.56 17.92
N PRO A 18 -4.01 -3.85 17.62
CA PRO A 18 -5.24 -4.03 18.38
C PRO A 18 -5.76 -5.46 18.22
N THR A 19 -6.21 -6.05 19.33
CA THR A 19 -6.77 -7.41 19.41
C THR A 19 -8.26 -7.41 19.62
N SER A 20 -8.86 -6.22 19.80
CA SER A 20 -10.30 -6.03 19.94
C SER A 20 -10.83 -5.02 18.92
N ASP A 21 -12.07 -5.17 18.48
CA ASP A 21 -12.70 -4.29 17.48
C ASP A 21 -12.87 -2.85 17.98
N ASP A 22 -13.00 -2.67 19.32
CA ASP A 22 -13.09 -1.34 19.94
C ASP A 22 -11.72 -0.63 20.06
N GLY A 23 -10.64 -1.31 19.65
CA GLY A 23 -9.28 -0.76 19.66
C GLY A 23 -8.68 -0.50 21.05
N LYS A 24 -9.26 -1.09 22.13
CA LYS A 24 -8.77 -0.86 23.50
C LYS A 24 -7.77 -1.89 23.97
N GLN A 25 -7.84 -3.11 23.43
CA GLN A 25 -6.89 -4.18 23.71
C GLN A 25 -5.85 -4.26 22.61
N PHE A 26 -4.61 -4.53 22.99
CA PHE A 26 -3.47 -4.62 22.09
C PHE A 26 -2.68 -5.90 22.37
N GLU A 27 -1.96 -6.37 21.35
CA GLU A 27 -0.96 -7.43 21.54
C GLU A 27 -0.01 -7.10 22.69
N THR A 28 0.49 -8.14 23.34
CA THR A 28 1.73 -8.05 24.14
C THR A 28 2.94 -8.03 23.22
N TRP A 29 4.12 -7.74 23.77
CA TRP A 29 5.36 -7.82 23.00
C TRP A 29 5.61 -9.23 22.46
N GLU A 30 5.34 -10.23 23.29
CA GLU A 30 5.48 -11.65 22.94
C GLU A 30 4.56 -12.05 21.78
N GLN A 31 3.33 -11.57 21.79
CA GLN A 31 2.36 -11.80 20.71
C GLN A 31 2.80 -11.11 19.41
N THR A 32 3.28 -9.86 19.49
CA THR A 32 3.83 -9.15 18.34
C THR A 32 5.00 -9.91 17.72
N ILE A 33 5.96 -10.39 18.55
CA ILE A 33 7.11 -11.13 18.06
C ILE A 33 6.70 -12.51 17.50
N ALA A 34 5.73 -13.18 18.13
CA ALA A 34 5.21 -14.45 17.60
C ALA A 34 4.60 -14.26 16.21
N ARG A 35 3.74 -13.24 16.01
CA ARG A 35 3.12 -12.92 14.72
C ARG A 35 4.17 -12.60 13.65
N VAL A 36 5.15 -11.78 13.99
CA VAL A 36 6.19 -11.35 13.05
C VAL A 36 7.11 -12.50 12.66
N THR A 37 7.51 -13.34 13.61
CA THR A 37 8.37 -14.49 13.31
C THR A 37 7.64 -15.57 12.53
N GLU A 38 6.34 -15.78 12.76
CA GLU A 38 5.55 -16.69 11.95
C GLU A 38 5.40 -16.17 10.51
N HIS A 39 5.29 -14.86 10.33
CA HIS A 39 5.31 -14.26 9.00
C HIS A 39 6.64 -14.46 8.28
N GLN A 40 7.79 -14.36 8.99
CA GLN A 40 9.10 -14.65 8.40
C GLN A 40 9.22 -16.13 8.02
N ARG A 41 8.68 -17.03 8.84
CA ARG A 41 8.58 -18.45 8.50
C ARG A 41 7.81 -18.67 7.21
N TRP A 42 6.63 -18.09 7.10
CA TRP A 42 5.77 -18.17 5.91
C TRP A 42 6.48 -17.64 4.65
N LEU A 43 7.17 -16.49 4.74
CA LEU A 43 7.95 -15.93 3.63
C LEU A 43 9.09 -16.85 3.22
N TRP A 44 9.80 -17.41 4.18
CA TRP A 44 10.93 -18.30 3.93
C TRP A 44 10.49 -19.62 3.29
N GLU A 45 9.47 -20.27 3.84
CA GLU A 45 8.89 -21.50 3.26
C GLU A 45 8.37 -21.28 1.84
N ARG A 46 7.74 -20.13 1.58
CA ARG A 46 7.28 -19.75 0.24
C ARG A 46 8.46 -19.53 -0.73
N ALA A 47 9.49 -18.84 -0.32
CA ALA A 47 10.68 -18.60 -1.14
C ALA A 47 11.45 -19.89 -1.42
N ALA A 48 11.53 -20.78 -0.44
CA ALA A 48 12.20 -22.09 -0.58
C ALA A 48 11.33 -23.13 -1.33
N ALA A 49 10.03 -22.87 -1.51
CA ALA A 49 9.04 -23.79 -2.02
C ALA A 49 8.99 -25.14 -1.29
N ARG A 50 9.30 -25.14 0.00
CA ARG A 50 9.29 -26.30 0.91
C ARG A 50 9.18 -25.86 2.36
N PRO A 51 8.81 -26.76 3.30
CA PRO A 51 8.90 -26.51 4.73
C PRO A 51 10.35 -26.26 5.15
N LEU A 52 10.53 -25.51 6.25
CA LEU A 52 11.84 -25.25 6.84
C LEU A 52 12.46 -26.55 7.40
N VAL A 53 13.77 -26.71 7.19
CA VAL A 53 14.54 -27.80 7.78
C VAL A 53 14.98 -27.46 9.22
N PRO A 54 15.42 -28.44 10.05
CA PRO A 54 15.70 -28.22 11.46
C PRO A 54 16.66 -27.08 11.77
N ASN A 55 17.71 -26.88 10.96
CA ASN A 55 18.65 -25.78 11.15
C ASN A 55 18.01 -24.41 10.89
N GLU A 56 17.16 -24.30 9.87
CA GLU A 56 16.42 -23.07 9.55
C GLU A 56 15.39 -22.73 10.63
N ILE A 57 14.72 -23.77 11.17
CA ILE A 57 13.81 -23.61 12.32
C ILE A 57 14.58 -23.12 13.55
N LYS A 58 15.78 -23.67 13.79
CA LYS A 58 16.64 -23.23 14.89
C LYS A 58 17.02 -21.75 14.73
N GLU A 59 17.46 -21.34 13.54
CA GLU A 59 17.83 -19.96 13.24
C GLU A 59 16.66 -19.00 13.49
N LEU A 60 15.44 -19.36 13.03
CA LEU A 60 14.25 -18.57 13.26
C LEU A 60 13.89 -18.45 14.75
N ASN A 61 14.08 -19.52 15.52
CA ASN A 61 13.87 -19.52 16.97
C ASN A 61 14.93 -18.69 17.70
N ASP A 62 16.19 -18.74 17.28
CA ASP A 62 17.25 -17.90 17.82
C ASP A 62 16.97 -16.41 17.54
N LEU A 63 16.53 -16.06 16.32
CA LEU A 63 16.08 -14.72 15.98
C LEU A 63 14.90 -14.28 16.85
N LYS A 64 13.89 -15.14 17.01
CA LYS A 64 12.74 -14.87 17.88
C LYS A 64 13.18 -14.54 19.31
N GLN A 65 14.10 -15.31 19.88
CA GLN A 65 14.61 -15.07 21.23
C GLN A 65 15.35 -13.74 21.32
N LEU A 66 16.19 -13.41 20.35
CA LEU A 66 16.89 -12.13 20.29
C LEU A 66 15.92 -10.93 20.22
N MET A 67 14.81 -11.09 19.49
CA MET A 67 13.76 -10.08 19.41
C MET A 67 12.97 -9.96 20.72
N LEU A 68 12.63 -11.06 21.37
CA LEU A 68 12.01 -11.07 22.69
C LEU A 68 12.87 -10.33 23.73
N ASP A 69 14.17 -10.56 23.68
CA ASP A 69 15.16 -9.90 24.54
C ASP A 69 15.45 -8.44 24.11
N ARG A 70 14.86 -7.96 23.01
CA ARG A 70 15.09 -6.62 22.42
C ARG A 70 16.57 -6.36 22.05
N LYS A 71 17.34 -7.40 21.77
CA LYS A 71 18.74 -7.30 21.31
C LYS A 71 18.82 -7.04 19.80
N VAL A 72 17.84 -7.54 19.05
CA VAL A 72 17.68 -7.33 17.62
C VAL A 72 16.22 -6.94 17.35
N LEU A 73 15.97 -6.04 16.43
CA LEU A 73 14.64 -5.67 15.99
C LEU A 73 14.61 -5.61 14.46
N MET A 74 13.50 -6.02 13.89
CA MET A 74 13.21 -5.81 12.47
C MET A 74 12.78 -4.36 12.22
N ALA A 75 12.69 -3.99 10.94
CA ALA A 75 12.17 -2.70 10.53
C ALA A 75 10.78 -2.45 11.13
N GLY A 76 10.50 -1.19 11.47
CA GLY A 76 9.25 -0.82 12.14
C GLY A 76 7.99 -1.26 11.39
N ARG A 77 8.00 -1.23 10.06
CA ARG A 77 6.88 -1.72 9.24
C ARG A 77 6.69 -3.23 9.34
N THR A 78 7.78 -3.99 9.39
CA THR A 78 7.70 -5.44 9.60
C THR A 78 7.12 -5.76 10.97
N LEU A 79 7.53 -5.03 12.02
CA LEU A 79 6.95 -5.18 13.36
C LEU A 79 5.46 -4.82 13.38
N TRP A 80 5.04 -3.81 12.64
CA TRP A 80 3.65 -3.35 12.61
C TRP A 80 2.76 -4.20 11.71
N LEU A 81 3.19 -4.52 10.49
CA LEU A 81 2.36 -5.14 9.45
C LEU A 81 2.64 -6.63 9.25
N GLY A 82 3.84 -7.14 9.57
CA GLY A 82 4.20 -8.54 9.36
C GLY A 82 3.20 -9.49 10.01
N GLY A 83 2.73 -10.48 9.26
CA GLY A 83 1.73 -11.45 9.70
C GLY A 83 0.28 -10.94 9.68
N THR A 84 0.03 -9.75 9.16
CA THR A 84 -1.33 -9.26 8.92
C THR A 84 -1.81 -9.62 7.51
N PRO A 85 -3.14 -9.67 7.27
CA PRO A 85 -3.67 -9.87 5.91
C PRO A 85 -3.15 -8.85 4.89
N VAL A 86 -2.91 -7.60 5.33
CA VAL A 86 -2.32 -6.55 4.47
C VAL A 86 -0.93 -6.95 4.00
N ALA A 87 -0.06 -7.43 4.88
CA ALA A 87 1.29 -7.85 4.51
C ALA A 87 1.29 -9.10 3.61
N GLN A 88 0.30 -9.97 3.74
CA GLN A 88 0.18 -11.17 2.91
C GLN A 88 -0.35 -10.90 1.51
N THR A 89 -1.25 -9.93 1.35
CA THR A 89 -1.88 -9.57 0.07
C THR A 89 -1.19 -8.41 -0.63
N ARG A 90 -0.50 -7.55 0.12
CA ARG A 90 0.17 -6.32 -0.36
C ARG A 90 1.56 -6.21 0.25
N GLU A 91 2.46 -7.08 -0.16
CA GLU A 91 3.83 -7.16 0.40
C GLU A 91 4.60 -5.83 0.30
N ALA A 92 4.34 -5.03 -0.75
CA ALA A 92 4.91 -3.71 -0.93
C ALA A 92 4.64 -2.76 0.25
N SER A 93 3.61 -3.00 1.05
CA SER A 93 3.31 -2.24 2.28
C SER A 93 4.41 -2.33 3.35
N GLN A 94 5.28 -3.32 3.27
CA GLN A 94 6.39 -3.50 4.19
C GLN A 94 7.66 -2.72 3.80
N PHE A 95 7.75 -2.23 2.56
CA PHE A 95 8.87 -1.41 2.12
C PHE A 95 8.74 0.02 2.63
N ASN A 96 9.82 0.56 3.21
CA ASN A 96 9.87 1.95 3.66
C ASN A 96 10.23 2.90 2.52
N CYS A 97 11.17 2.50 1.67
CA CYS A 97 11.71 3.33 0.60
C CYS A 97 11.91 2.51 -0.68
N SER A 98 11.72 3.18 -1.81
CA SER A 98 11.96 2.65 -3.14
C SER A 98 12.50 3.73 -4.06
N PHE A 99 13.08 3.34 -5.17
CA PHE A 99 13.52 4.26 -6.21
C PHE A 99 13.29 3.62 -7.59
N THR A 100 12.88 4.43 -8.58
CA THR A 100 12.72 3.97 -9.96
C THR A 100 13.09 5.05 -10.97
N HIS A 101 13.45 4.63 -12.19
CA HIS A 101 13.49 5.48 -13.36
C HIS A 101 12.12 5.50 -14.02
N VAL A 102 11.66 6.66 -14.45
CA VAL A 102 10.36 6.83 -15.12
C VAL A 102 10.59 7.04 -16.60
N GLU A 103 10.29 6.03 -17.39
CA GLU A 103 10.42 6.02 -18.86
C GLU A 103 9.05 5.89 -19.53
N THR A 104 8.09 5.30 -18.83
CA THR A 104 6.74 5.01 -19.34
C THR A 104 5.66 5.46 -18.36
N VAL A 105 4.42 5.46 -18.85
CA VAL A 105 3.22 5.68 -18.00
C VAL A 105 3.11 4.62 -16.90
N TYR A 106 3.53 3.39 -17.16
CA TYR A 106 3.45 2.30 -16.18
C TYR A 106 4.37 2.55 -14.98
N ASP A 107 5.55 3.12 -15.20
CA ASP A 107 6.46 3.47 -14.11
C ASP A 107 5.85 4.54 -13.20
N VAL A 108 5.08 5.49 -13.76
CA VAL A 108 4.33 6.48 -12.98
C VAL A 108 3.25 5.80 -12.13
N VAL A 109 2.55 4.81 -12.69
CA VAL A 109 1.54 4.03 -11.95
C VAL A 109 2.19 3.28 -10.79
N ASP A 110 3.35 2.68 -11.01
CA ASP A 110 4.10 1.95 -9.97
C ASP A 110 4.58 2.89 -8.85
N VAL A 111 5.09 4.08 -9.20
CA VAL A 111 5.44 5.12 -8.20
C VAL A 111 4.24 5.47 -7.33
N LEU A 112 3.10 5.75 -7.96
CA LEU A 112 1.87 6.10 -7.22
C LEU A 112 1.35 4.94 -6.38
N TRP A 113 1.40 3.72 -6.92
CA TRP A 113 1.02 2.52 -6.19
C TRP A 113 1.84 2.36 -4.91
N LEU A 114 3.17 2.46 -5.01
CA LEU A 114 4.07 2.35 -3.86
C LEU A 114 3.84 3.47 -2.85
N LEU A 115 3.63 4.72 -3.30
CA LEU A 115 3.28 5.84 -2.42
C LEU A 115 1.99 5.58 -1.64
N LEU A 116 0.96 5.04 -2.31
CA LEU A 116 -0.32 4.69 -1.67
C LEU A 116 -0.21 3.51 -0.70
N GLN A 117 0.82 2.66 -0.84
CA GLN A 117 1.18 1.66 0.18
C GLN A 117 1.98 2.26 1.35
N GLY A 118 2.25 3.57 1.30
CA GLY A 118 3.00 4.30 2.32
C GLY A 118 4.52 4.22 2.16
N CYS A 119 5.04 3.73 1.04
CA CYS A 119 6.45 3.74 0.72
C CYS A 119 6.89 5.16 0.34
N GLY A 120 8.05 5.61 0.79
CA GLY A 120 8.70 6.80 0.24
C GLY A 120 9.34 6.44 -1.10
N VAL A 121 8.94 7.08 -2.20
CA VAL A 121 9.45 6.74 -3.52
C VAL A 121 10.22 7.90 -4.11
N GLY A 122 11.51 7.69 -4.33
CA GLY A 122 12.34 8.54 -5.21
C GLY A 122 12.15 8.11 -6.66
N PHE A 123 12.02 9.06 -7.58
CA PHE A 123 11.95 8.75 -8.99
C PHE A 123 12.72 9.75 -9.85
N LYS A 124 13.24 9.28 -10.99
CA LYS A 124 13.94 10.09 -11.96
C LYS A 124 13.30 9.92 -13.33
N PRO A 125 12.67 10.98 -13.89
CA PRO A 125 12.23 10.95 -15.27
C PRO A 125 13.44 10.86 -16.22
N ILE A 126 13.37 9.99 -17.21
CA ILE A 126 14.39 9.86 -18.25
C ILE A 126 13.94 10.67 -19.46
N VAL A 127 14.56 11.81 -19.64
CA VAL A 127 14.24 12.72 -20.76
C VAL A 127 14.57 12.05 -22.09
N GLY A 128 13.63 12.11 -23.03
CA GLY A 128 13.75 11.51 -24.37
C GLY A 128 13.29 10.06 -24.45
N THR A 129 13.02 9.39 -23.33
CA THR A 129 12.49 8.02 -23.30
C THR A 129 11.05 7.92 -22.85
N LEU A 130 10.51 9.00 -22.27
CA LEU A 130 9.12 9.07 -21.81
C LEU A 130 8.15 8.85 -22.99
N ASN A 131 7.42 7.77 -22.95
CA ASN A 131 6.45 7.37 -23.97
C ASN A 131 5.10 7.00 -23.36
N GLY A 132 4.07 6.88 -24.21
CA GLY A 132 2.70 6.59 -23.76
C GLY A 132 1.98 7.76 -23.08
N PHE A 133 2.58 8.95 -23.04
CA PHE A 133 1.95 10.16 -22.51
C PHE A 133 1.13 10.87 -23.58
N SER A 134 -0.14 11.13 -23.29
CA SER A 134 -1.05 11.82 -24.21
C SER A 134 -1.01 13.34 -24.03
N LYS A 135 -1.15 14.06 -25.14
CA LYS A 135 -1.27 15.52 -25.17
C LYS A 135 -2.64 15.99 -25.69
N THR A 136 -3.59 15.09 -25.88
CA THR A 136 -4.88 15.41 -26.53
C THR A 136 -5.88 16.07 -25.61
N ILE A 137 -5.82 15.83 -24.31
CA ILE A 137 -6.77 16.37 -23.33
C ILE A 137 -6.50 17.87 -23.13
N LYS A 138 -7.50 18.70 -23.43
CA LYS A 138 -7.42 20.16 -23.31
C LYS A 138 -8.02 20.69 -22.02
N ASN A 139 -9.09 20.04 -21.53
CA ASN A 139 -9.84 20.47 -20.36
C ASN A 139 -9.97 19.33 -19.36
N ILE A 140 -9.77 19.64 -18.07
CA ILE A 140 -10.00 18.69 -16.96
C ILE A 140 -11.06 19.29 -16.04
N ARG A 141 -12.13 18.54 -15.82
CA ARG A 141 -13.17 18.85 -14.85
C ARG A 141 -13.10 17.86 -13.68
N VAL A 142 -13.26 18.35 -12.46
CA VAL A 142 -13.23 17.53 -11.26
C VAL A 142 -14.58 17.61 -10.57
N VAL A 143 -15.22 16.46 -10.36
CA VAL A 143 -16.42 16.32 -9.53
C VAL A 143 -15.96 15.93 -8.13
N LYS A 144 -16.21 16.80 -7.14
CA LYS A 144 -15.73 16.66 -5.75
C LYS A 144 -16.81 16.20 -4.77
N SER A 145 -18.00 15.81 -5.26
CA SER A 145 -19.02 15.25 -4.37
C SER A 145 -18.51 13.98 -3.69
N GLN A 146 -18.84 13.82 -2.42
CA GLN A 146 -18.50 12.61 -1.66
C GLN A 146 -19.77 11.79 -1.45
N ARG A 147 -19.62 10.46 -1.38
CA ARG A 147 -20.72 9.61 -1.00
C ARG A 147 -21.07 9.79 0.48
N THR A 148 -22.35 9.60 0.80
CA THR A 148 -22.86 9.67 2.17
C THR A 148 -23.11 8.29 2.77
N ALA A 149 -23.27 7.25 1.95
CA ALA A 149 -23.48 5.87 2.38
C ALA A 149 -22.17 5.10 2.46
N LYS A 150 -22.07 4.11 3.36
CA LYS A 150 -20.95 3.18 3.43
C LYS A 150 -20.95 2.25 2.20
N GLY A 151 -19.76 1.84 1.78
CA GLY A 151 -19.56 0.93 0.64
C GLY A 151 -19.71 1.66 -0.70
N GLY A 152 -18.61 1.99 -1.33
CA GLY A 152 -18.54 2.51 -2.69
C GLY A 152 -18.03 1.47 -3.67
N ASN A 153 -18.03 1.80 -4.95
CA ASN A 153 -17.37 0.98 -5.95
C ASN A 153 -15.84 1.10 -5.78
N GLU A 154 -15.16 -0.01 -5.64
CA GLU A 154 -13.68 -0.04 -5.52
C GLU A 154 -12.98 0.02 -6.87
N GLN A 155 -13.70 -0.18 -7.98
CA GLN A 155 -13.16 -0.16 -9.34
C GLN A 155 -13.51 1.12 -10.06
N ASN A 156 -12.63 1.56 -10.97
CA ASN A 156 -12.94 2.68 -11.85
C ASN A 156 -14.04 2.31 -12.84
N VAL A 157 -14.97 3.25 -13.05
CA VAL A 157 -15.95 3.19 -14.15
C VAL A 157 -15.56 4.23 -15.18
N GLU A 158 -15.50 3.83 -16.45
CA GLU A 158 -15.16 4.71 -17.56
C GLU A 158 -16.36 4.89 -18.48
N ILE A 159 -16.63 6.13 -18.86
CA ILE A 159 -17.68 6.51 -19.82
C ILE A 159 -17.02 7.36 -20.90
N TRP A 160 -17.18 6.94 -22.15
CA TRP A 160 -16.75 7.70 -23.32
C TRP A 160 -17.94 8.20 -24.12
N ASP A 161 -18.02 9.50 -24.28
CA ASP A 161 -18.99 10.16 -25.17
C ASP A 161 -18.25 10.71 -26.39
N ALA A 162 -18.43 10.03 -27.53
CA ALA A 162 -17.79 10.41 -28.78
C ALA A 162 -18.37 11.72 -29.37
N THR A 163 -19.64 12.06 -29.06
CA THR A 163 -20.30 13.26 -29.59
C THR A 163 -19.70 14.52 -28.97
N THR A 164 -19.55 14.53 -27.65
CA THR A 164 -18.98 15.66 -26.91
C THR A 164 -17.46 15.55 -26.74
N LYS A 165 -16.86 14.47 -27.21
CA LYS A 165 -15.44 14.10 -26.93
C LYS A 165 -15.08 14.20 -25.45
N THR A 166 -15.99 13.75 -24.61
CA THR A 166 -15.83 13.76 -23.16
C THR A 166 -15.55 12.36 -22.65
N TRP A 167 -14.46 12.23 -21.92
CA TRP A 167 -14.09 11.01 -21.21
C TRP A 167 -14.28 11.20 -19.71
N THR A 168 -15.15 10.42 -19.10
CA THR A 168 -15.36 10.42 -17.66
C THR A 168 -14.70 9.21 -17.04
N ILE A 169 -13.88 9.42 -16.02
CA ILE A 169 -13.35 8.40 -15.13
C ILE A 169 -13.98 8.62 -13.76
N LYS A 170 -14.91 7.75 -13.40
CA LYS A 170 -15.43 7.68 -12.03
C LYS A 170 -14.46 6.84 -11.22
N VAL A 171 -13.74 7.50 -10.28
CA VAL A 171 -12.64 6.89 -9.55
C VAL A 171 -13.17 6.05 -8.42
N GLY A 172 -12.78 4.77 -8.39
CA GLY A 172 -13.16 3.84 -7.34
C GLY A 172 -12.44 4.12 -6.00
N ASP A 173 -13.03 3.65 -4.92
CA ASP A 173 -12.53 3.86 -3.56
C ASP A 173 -11.48 2.81 -3.17
N SER A 174 -10.40 2.74 -3.94
CA SER A 174 -9.25 1.86 -3.67
C SER A 174 -7.94 2.48 -4.17
N ALA A 175 -6.82 2.07 -3.59
CA ALA A 175 -5.49 2.50 -4.01
C ALA A 175 -5.20 2.11 -5.46
N GLU A 176 -5.68 0.93 -5.89
CA GLU A 176 -5.57 0.43 -7.26
C GLU A 176 -6.31 1.34 -8.24
N ALA A 177 -7.53 1.73 -7.91
CA ALA A 177 -8.34 2.61 -8.74
C ALA A 177 -7.68 3.99 -8.90
N TRP A 178 -7.13 4.54 -7.84
CA TRP A 178 -6.39 5.79 -7.87
C TRP A 178 -5.17 5.71 -8.80
N ALA A 179 -4.28 4.76 -8.60
CA ALA A 179 -3.08 4.60 -9.43
C ALA A 179 -3.45 4.38 -10.91
N LYS A 180 -4.43 3.51 -11.18
CA LYS A 180 -4.92 3.25 -12.54
C LYS A 180 -5.54 4.48 -13.19
N SER A 181 -6.27 5.33 -12.45
CA SER A 181 -6.89 6.53 -13.01
C SER A 181 -5.85 7.52 -13.54
N ILE A 182 -4.74 7.70 -12.82
CA ILE A 182 -3.63 8.55 -13.27
C ILE A 182 -2.93 7.93 -14.48
N GLY A 183 -2.69 6.62 -14.49
CA GLY A 183 -2.11 5.94 -15.65
C GLY A 183 -2.97 6.10 -16.91
N LYS A 184 -4.29 5.97 -16.79
CA LYS A 184 -5.24 6.18 -17.88
C LYS A 184 -5.25 7.62 -18.40
N LEU A 185 -5.21 8.59 -17.47
CA LEU A 185 -5.11 10.00 -17.80
C LEU A 185 -3.86 10.28 -18.63
N LEU A 186 -2.70 9.80 -18.18
CA LEU A 186 -1.42 10.05 -18.84
C LEU A 186 -1.31 9.34 -20.19
N ALA A 187 -1.81 8.11 -20.31
CA ALA A 187 -1.81 7.35 -21.55
C ALA A 187 -2.80 7.87 -22.59
N GLY A 188 -3.88 8.55 -22.18
CA GLY A 188 -4.87 9.09 -23.09
C GLY A 188 -5.59 8.01 -23.88
N LYS A 189 -6.28 7.11 -23.20
CA LYS A 189 -7.01 5.97 -23.81
C LYS A 189 -7.99 6.37 -24.91
N TYR A 190 -8.62 7.53 -24.75
CA TYR A 190 -9.59 8.08 -25.72
C TYR A 190 -9.11 9.42 -26.27
N PRO A 191 -9.43 9.75 -27.52
CA PRO A 191 -9.09 11.04 -28.13
C PRO A 191 -10.03 12.15 -27.60
N ALA A 192 -10.01 12.33 -26.27
CA ALA A 192 -10.89 13.25 -25.57
C ALA A 192 -10.36 14.68 -25.60
N ASP A 193 -11.26 15.64 -25.83
CA ASP A 193 -10.99 17.05 -25.60
C ASP A 193 -11.20 17.44 -24.13
N THR A 194 -12.15 16.77 -23.46
CA THR A 194 -12.46 16.98 -22.04
C THR A 194 -12.36 15.68 -21.26
N LEU A 195 -11.63 15.72 -20.15
CA LEU A 195 -11.60 14.66 -19.14
C LEU A 195 -12.43 15.09 -17.93
N VAL A 196 -13.31 14.23 -17.45
CA VAL A 196 -14.01 14.39 -16.17
C VAL A 196 -13.46 13.37 -15.19
N LEU A 197 -12.87 13.85 -14.09
CA LEU A 197 -12.49 13.03 -12.95
C LEU A 197 -13.60 13.12 -11.90
N ASP A 198 -14.35 12.05 -11.72
CA ASP A 198 -15.45 11.97 -10.77
C ASP A 198 -15.02 11.19 -9.53
N PHE A 199 -14.94 11.89 -8.40
CA PHE A 199 -14.54 11.34 -7.10
C PHE A 199 -15.74 11.04 -6.18
N SER A 200 -16.96 10.94 -6.72
CA SER A 200 -18.18 10.74 -5.93
C SER A 200 -18.27 9.39 -5.21
N GLU A 201 -17.47 8.39 -5.62
CA GLU A 201 -17.41 7.09 -4.96
C GLU A 201 -16.48 7.07 -3.73
N LEU A 202 -15.65 8.10 -3.55
CA LEU A 202 -14.67 8.09 -2.47
C LEU A 202 -15.33 8.28 -1.10
N ARG A 203 -14.80 7.55 -0.13
CA ARG A 203 -15.21 7.66 1.27
C ARG A 203 -14.89 9.05 1.83
N PRO A 204 -15.69 9.58 2.74
CA PRO A 204 -15.36 10.81 3.45
C PRO A 204 -14.15 10.61 4.38
N ALA A 205 -13.48 11.72 4.71
CA ALA A 205 -12.34 11.70 5.62
C ALA A 205 -12.73 11.08 6.98
N GLY A 206 -11.90 10.15 7.47
CA GLY A 206 -12.10 9.47 8.75
C GLY A 206 -12.90 8.16 8.67
N GLU A 207 -13.49 7.81 7.53
CA GLU A 207 -14.07 6.48 7.31
C GLU A 207 -12.95 5.46 7.06
N ARG A 208 -13.04 4.28 7.72
CA ARG A 208 -12.08 3.17 7.63
C ARG A 208 -12.61 2.06 6.73
#